data_884706e24a5f22b73fb8fde6bfc92bfb
#
_entry.id   884706e24a5f22b73fb8fde6bfc92bfb
#
_cell.length_a   1.000
_cell.length_b   1.000
_cell.length_c   1.000
_cell.angle_alpha   90.00
_cell.angle_beta   90.00
_cell.angle_gamma   90.00
#
_symmetry.space_group_name_H-M   'P 1'
#
loop_
_entity.id
_entity.type
_entity.pdbx_description
1 polymer ?
#
loop_
_entity_poly.entity_id
_entity_poly.type
_entity_poly.pdbx_seq_one_letter_code
_entity_poly.pdbx_strand_id
1 'polypeptide(L)'
;MNAATSILPLALDITTAAMALSFLLCAWRLMRGPQSIDRVLAIDTMYLNAVALVVLLGIRWQTALLFEAALIVAMLGFASTVAMARYLTRGDVIE
;
A
#
# COMPACT_ATOMS: atom_id res chain seq x y z
N MET A 1 -5.08 -10.72 -32.18
CA MET A 1 -4.76 -10.07 -30.92
C MET A 1 -5.19 -8.62 -30.99
N ASN A 2 -5.97 -8.18 -30.04
CA ASN A 2 -6.46 -6.80 -30.07
C ASN A 2 -5.57 -5.89 -29.24
N ALA A 3 -5.84 -4.58 -29.31
CA ALA A 3 -5.02 -3.60 -28.61
C ALA A 3 -5.06 -3.78 -27.09
N ALA A 4 -6.21 -4.18 -26.55
CA ALA A 4 -6.33 -4.39 -25.11
C ALA A 4 -5.41 -5.50 -24.61
N THR A 5 -5.24 -6.56 -25.39
CA THR A 5 -4.39 -7.68 -24.98
C THR A 5 -2.91 -7.28 -24.95
N SER A 6 -2.49 -6.39 -25.84
CA SER A 6 -1.10 -5.95 -25.88
C SER A 6 -0.84 -4.78 -24.92
N ILE A 7 -1.87 -3.98 -24.61
CA ILE A 7 -1.72 -2.82 -23.74
C ILE A 7 -1.74 -3.23 -22.27
N LEU A 8 -2.55 -4.22 -21.90
CA LEU A 8 -2.70 -4.61 -20.50
C LEU A 8 -1.39 -5.05 -19.85
N PRO A 9 -0.58 -5.95 -20.47
CA PRO A 9 0.69 -6.31 -19.85
C PRO A 9 1.63 -5.12 -19.67
N LEU A 10 1.66 -4.22 -20.65
CA LEU A 10 2.50 -3.04 -20.56
C LEU A 10 2.03 -2.13 -19.42
N ALA A 11 0.72 -1.92 -19.33
CA ALA A 11 0.15 -1.10 -18.26
C ALA A 11 0.45 -1.69 -16.90
N LEU A 12 0.35 -3.01 -16.76
CA LEU A 12 0.67 -3.67 -15.49
C LEU A 12 2.14 -3.52 -15.13
N ASP A 13 3.02 -3.63 -16.11
CA ASP A 13 4.46 -3.47 -15.86
C ASP A 13 4.77 -2.05 -15.38
N ILE A 14 4.23 -1.06 -16.06
CA ILE A 14 4.48 0.34 -15.71
C ILE A 14 3.90 0.65 -14.34
N THR A 15 2.68 0.20 -14.08
CA THR A 15 2.02 0.46 -12.80
C THR A 15 2.75 -0.22 -11.66
N THR A 16 3.18 -1.47 -11.85
CA THR A 16 3.91 -2.21 -10.84
C THR A 16 5.23 -1.52 -10.51
N ALA A 17 5.95 -1.06 -11.54
CA ALA A 17 7.19 -0.35 -11.33
C ALA A 17 6.97 0.95 -10.57
N ALA A 18 5.92 1.69 -10.93
CA ALA A 18 5.60 2.94 -10.25
C ALA A 18 5.24 2.70 -8.78
N MET A 19 4.45 1.66 -8.51
CA MET A 19 4.08 1.34 -7.14
C MET A 19 5.26 0.86 -6.31
N ALA A 20 6.15 0.07 -6.91
CA ALA A 20 7.35 -0.37 -6.22
C ALA A 20 8.24 0.82 -5.86
N LEU A 21 8.40 1.75 -6.80
CA LEU A 21 9.17 2.96 -6.55
C LEU A 21 8.54 3.79 -5.45
N SER A 22 7.21 3.92 -5.47
CA SER A 22 6.49 4.65 -4.41
C SER A 22 6.70 4.00 -3.06
N PHE A 23 6.68 2.68 -3.01
CA PHE A 23 6.90 1.95 -1.76
C PHE A 23 8.30 2.24 -1.22
N LEU A 24 9.30 2.25 -2.09
CA LEU A 24 10.67 2.54 -1.69
C LEU A 24 10.82 3.97 -1.19
N LEU A 25 10.15 4.91 -1.84
CA LEU A 25 10.17 6.31 -1.40
C LEU A 25 9.51 6.47 -0.04
N CYS A 26 8.41 5.73 0.21
CA CYS A 26 7.76 5.76 1.50
C CYS A 26 8.66 5.16 2.58
N ALA A 27 9.37 4.08 2.26
CA ALA A 27 10.31 3.47 3.20
C ALA A 27 11.43 4.46 3.55
N TRP A 28 11.93 5.17 2.54
CA TRP A 28 12.94 6.19 2.77
C TRP A 28 12.41 7.26 3.71
N ARG A 29 11.21 7.73 3.46
CA ARG A 29 10.57 8.74 4.30
C ARG A 29 10.38 8.25 5.73
N LEU A 30 10.00 6.99 5.86
CA LEU A 30 9.82 6.38 7.19
C LEU A 30 11.11 6.42 7.99
N MET A 31 12.23 6.13 7.34
CA MET A 31 13.52 6.09 8.00
C MET A 31 14.06 7.50 8.29
N ARG A 32 13.69 8.46 7.48
CA ARG A 32 14.22 9.83 7.57
C ARG A 32 13.26 10.81 8.23
N GLY A 33 12.01 10.43 8.44
CA GLY A 33 11.02 11.34 9.00
C GLY A 33 11.38 11.80 10.40
N PRO A 34 11.50 13.11 10.62
CA PRO A 34 11.91 13.64 11.92
C PRO A 34 10.81 13.60 12.96
N GLN A 35 9.55 13.59 12.54
CA GLN A 35 8.42 13.61 13.46
C GLN A 35 7.60 12.36 13.36
N SER A 36 6.89 12.06 14.46
CA SER A 36 6.03 10.87 14.49
C SER A 36 4.93 10.93 13.44
N ILE A 37 4.39 12.12 13.18
CA ILE A 37 3.34 12.27 12.17
C ILE A 37 3.87 11.90 10.79
N ASP A 38 5.09 12.30 10.45
CA ASP A 38 5.70 11.95 9.17
C ASP A 38 5.81 10.44 9.02
N ARG A 39 6.21 9.77 10.09
CA ARG A 39 6.35 8.31 10.06
C ARG A 39 5.00 7.62 9.92
N VAL A 40 3.98 8.12 10.60
CA VAL A 40 2.65 7.53 10.50
C VAL A 40 2.11 7.68 9.09
N LEU A 41 2.28 8.85 8.49
CA LEU A 41 1.85 9.06 7.12
C LEU A 41 2.58 8.16 6.14
N ALA A 42 3.88 7.96 6.36
CA ALA A 42 4.68 7.08 5.52
C ALA A 42 4.18 5.63 5.63
N ILE A 43 3.90 5.17 6.84
CA ILE A 43 3.39 3.82 7.05
C ILE A 43 2.03 3.66 6.38
N ASP A 44 1.15 4.64 6.51
CA ASP A 44 -0.16 4.58 5.89
C ASP A 44 -0.05 4.46 4.38
N THR A 45 0.82 5.26 3.78
CA THR A 45 1.05 5.20 2.34
C THR A 45 1.67 3.87 1.93
N MET A 46 2.55 3.31 2.76
CA MET A 46 3.14 2.00 2.49
C MET A 46 2.09 0.89 2.48
N TYR A 47 1.12 0.95 3.40
CA TYR A 47 0.02 0.00 3.38
C TYR A 47 -0.78 0.10 2.08
N LEU A 48 -1.07 1.32 1.66
CA LEU A 48 -1.80 1.53 0.42
C LEU A 48 -1.03 0.98 -0.78
N ASN A 49 0.27 1.25 -0.82
CA ASN A 49 1.12 0.73 -1.89
C ASN A 49 1.20 -0.80 -1.85
N ALA A 50 1.29 -1.37 -0.66
CA ALA A 50 1.34 -2.82 -0.52
C ALA A 50 0.05 -3.46 -1.02
N VAL A 51 -1.10 -2.90 -0.66
CA VAL A 51 -2.38 -3.39 -1.16
C VAL A 51 -2.44 -3.30 -2.68
N ALA A 52 -2.00 -2.17 -3.23
CA ALA A 52 -2.00 -1.99 -4.68
C ALA A 52 -1.10 -3.01 -5.37
N LEU A 53 0.09 -3.27 -4.79
CA LEU A 53 1.00 -4.25 -5.37
C LEU A 53 0.42 -5.65 -5.33
N VAL A 54 -0.24 -6.03 -4.24
CA VAL A 54 -0.86 -7.35 -4.14
C VAL A 54 -1.99 -7.48 -5.15
N VAL A 55 -2.80 -6.41 -5.32
CA VAL A 55 -3.87 -6.43 -6.31
C VAL A 55 -3.29 -6.56 -7.72
N LEU A 56 -2.22 -5.82 -8.01
CA LEU A 56 -1.58 -5.91 -9.32
C LEU A 56 -1.05 -7.31 -9.60
N LEU A 57 -0.48 -7.97 -8.60
CA LEU A 57 -0.03 -9.35 -8.74
C LEU A 57 -1.21 -10.29 -8.95
N GLY A 58 -2.32 -10.02 -8.26
CA GLY A 58 -3.53 -10.81 -8.46
C GLY A 58 -4.07 -10.71 -9.87
N ILE A 59 -4.02 -9.52 -10.46
CA ILE A 59 -4.44 -9.32 -11.83
C ILE A 59 -3.48 -10.04 -12.78
N ARG A 60 -2.17 -9.90 -12.53
CA ARG A 60 -1.15 -10.49 -13.41
C ARG A 60 -1.24 -12.02 -13.41
N TRP A 61 -1.43 -12.61 -12.23
CA TRP A 61 -1.46 -14.07 -12.09
C TRP A 61 -2.87 -14.64 -12.12
N GLN A 62 -3.86 -13.77 -12.23
CA GLN A 62 -5.27 -14.19 -12.34
C GLN A 62 -5.67 -15.11 -11.19
N THR A 63 -5.33 -14.73 -9.97
CA THR A 63 -5.67 -15.52 -8.79
C THR A 63 -6.48 -14.67 -7.82
N ALA A 64 -7.61 -15.24 -7.38
CA ALA A 64 -8.47 -14.57 -6.41
C ALA A 64 -7.87 -14.59 -5.01
N LEU A 65 -6.96 -15.52 -4.74
CA LEU A 65 -6.34 -15.62 -3.42
C LEU A 65 -5.60 -14.34 -3.05
N LEU A 66 -4.93 -13.71 -4.02
CA LEU A 66 -4.21 -12.47 -3.76
C LEU A 66 -5.16 -11.31 -3.49
N PHE A 67 -6.36 -11.32 -4.08
CA PHE A 67 -7.36 -10.32 -3.75
C PHE A 67 -7.83 -10.44 -2.32
N GLU A 68 -8.00 -11.67 -1.83
CA GLU A 68 -8.35 -11.89 -0.44
C GLU A 68 -7.25 -11.41 0.49
N ALA A 69 -6.00 -11.69 0.14
CA ALA A 69 -4.87 -11.22 0.92
C ALA A 69 -4.81 -9.69 0.94
N ALA A 70 -5.06 -9.06 -0.21
CA ALA A 70 -5.07 -7.60 -0.29
C ALA A 70 -6.14 -7.01 0.61
N LEU A 71 -7.31 -7.64 0.64
CA LEU A 71 -8.40 -7.16 1.48
C LEU A 71 -8.03 -7.24 2.96
N ILE A 72 -7.42 -8.35 3.37
CA ILE A 72 -7.00 -8.52 4.76
C ILE A 72 -5.95 -7.46 5.13
N VAL A 73 -4.97 -7.24 4.26
CA VAL A 73 -3.93 -6.24 4.53
C VAL A 73 -4.56 -4.84 4.59
N ALA A 74 -5.52 -4.56 3.72
CA ALA A 74 -6.18 -3.25 3.73
C ALA A 74 -6.93 -3.03 5.03
N MET A 75 -7.62 -4.05 5.54
CA MET A 75 -8.35 -3.93 6.79
C MET A 75 -7.40 -3.74 7.97
N LEU A 76 -6.31 -4.49 8.00
CA LEU A 76 -5.32 -4.34 9.05
C LEU A 76 -4.65 -2.97 8.99
N GLY A 77 -4.35 -2.50 7.79
CA GLY A 77 -3.76 -1.18 7.61
C GLY A 77 -4.68 -0.07 8.09
N PHE A 78 -5.96 -0.19 7.75
CA PHE A 78 -6.95 0.78 8.20
C PHE A 78 -7.03 0.83 9.73
N ALA A 79 -7.10 -0.34 10.36
CA ALA A 79 -7.16 -0.41 11.81
C ALA A 79 -5.90 0.18 12.45
N SER A 80 -4.74 -0.13 11.89
CA SER A 80 -3.46 0.41 12.38
C SER A 80 -3.43 1.92 12.26
N THR A 81 -3.87 2.45 11.13
CA THR A 81 -3.86 3.90 10.90
C THR A 81 -4.76 4.62 11.88
N VAL A 82 -5.96 4.08 12.12
CA VAL A 82 -6.88 4.68 13.09
C VAL A 82 -6.28 4.65 14.49
N ALA A 83 -5.67 3.52 14.88
CA ALA A 83 -5.06 3.39 16.19
C ALA A 83 -3.90 4.39 16.36
N MET A 84 -3.07 4.52 15.34
CA MET A 84 -1.94 5.46 15.40
C MET A 84 -2.41 6.90 15.42
N ALA A 85 -3.45 7.21 14.67
CA ALA A 85 -4.01 8.55 14.66
C ALA A 85 -4.55 8.92 16.04
N ARG A 86 -5.22 7.98 16.68
CA ARG A 86 -5.72 8.20 18.04
C ARG A 86 -4.58 8.39 19.03
N TYR A 87 -3.55 7.56 18.90
CA TYR A 87 -2.41 7.67 19.79
C TYR A 87 -1.76 9.05 19.70
N LEU A 88 -1.56 9.54 18.48
CA LEU A 88 -0.93 10.83 18.27
C LEU A 88 -1.82 11.98 18.74
N THR A 89 -3.13 11.83 18.64
CA THR A 89 -4.06 12.88 18.99
C THR A 89 -4.36 12.91 20.48
N ARG A 90 -4.53 11.73 21.11
CA ARG A 90 -4.97 11.64 22.50
C ARG A 90 -3.88 11.16 23.46
N GLY A 91 -2.82 10.59 22.94
CA GLY A 91 -1.76 10.05 23.76
C GLY A 91 -1.95 8.58 24.15
N ASP A 92 -3.09 7.98 23.77
CA ASP A 92 -3.27 6.53 23.98
C ASP A 92 -4.19 5.96 22.92
N VAL A 93 -4.18 4.64 22.81
CA VAL A 93 -4.89 3.93 21.75
C VAL A 93 -6.29 3.52 22.18
N ILE A 94 -6.48 3.28 23.44
CA ILE A 94 -7.72 2.69 23.96
C ILE A 94 -8.78 3.74 24.22
N GLU A 95 -8.37 4.88 24.71
CA GLU A 95 -9.29 5.95 24.99
C GLU A 95 -9.83 6.64 23.74
#